data_08ca97387a7309f27df6bcb49b893c8e
#
_entry.id   08ca97387a7309f27df6bcb49b893c8e
#
_cell.length_a   1.000
_cell.length_b   1.000
_cell.length_c   1.000
_cell.angle_alpha   90.00
_cell.angle_beta   90.00
_cell.angle_gamma   90.00
#
_symmetry.space_group_name_H-M   'P 1'
#
loop_
_entity.id
_entity.type
_entity.pdbx_description
1 polymer ?
#
loop_
_entity_poly.entity_id
_entity_poly.type
_entity_poly.pdbx_seq_one_letter_code
_entity_poly.pdbx_strand_id
1 'polypeptide(L)'
;MSEREIMEYDVVIVGAGPAGLACAIRLKQLSDDLNVCVIEKAAEIGGHILSGAVIEPEPLDALIDGWRDDPPPICVPAGKDQFLHLSKTGKRKLPTPPQQKNHGNFIVSLGAMCGWLAPKAEALGVDLFPGFAAADLSYNDKDEVQGVIIGDMGVDAQGKEKDTYVQGIEIHAPVTVLGEGCRGHLSKRAIKKYKLDADSDPQTYGIGMKELWRLPEGRVEPGLIQHTVGWPLPSEIYGGSFVYHLDKDRVAVGFVCGLDYQDPEFMPFEAFQQFKHHPMMHELLEGGYQSLPKVEMPGAMLIGDSAGLLNVPKIKGTHQAMKSGMLAAEHL
;
A
#
# COMPACT_ATOMS: atom_id res chain seq x y z
N MET A 1 21.11 -18.14 -24.37
CA MET A 1 20.42 -17.96 -23.09
C MET A 1 19.93 -19.34 -22.71
N SER A 2 20.17 -19.81 -21.48
CA SER A 2 19.57 -21.06 -21.00
C SER A 2 18.06 -20.92 -21.00
N GLU A 3 17.34 -21.99 -21.34
CA GLU A 3 15.90 -22.03 -21.18
C GLU A 3 15.57 -21.78 -19.70
N ARG A 4 14.51 -20.97 -19.44
CA ARG A 4 14.03 -20.74 -18.08
C ARG A 4 13.28 -21.98 -17.60
N GLU A 5 13.37 -22.25 -16.31
CA GLU A 5 12.51 -23.23 -15.66
C GLU A 5 11.05 -22.77 -15.75
N ILE A 6 10.14 -23.67 -16.05
CA ILE A 6 8.70 -23.39 -16.20
C ILE A 6 7.94 -24.05 -15.06
N MET A 7 7.09 -23.26 -14.39
CA MET A 7 6.06 -23.78 -13.49
C MET A 7 4.71 -23.62 -14.14
N GLU A 8 3.84 -24.61 -13.98
CA GLU A 8 2.49 -24.62 -14.59
C GLU A 8 1.41 -24.49 -13.52
N TYR A 9 0.45 -23.59 -13.76
CA TYR A 9 -0.74 -23.34 -12.95
C TYR A 9 -1.96 -23.18 -13.84
N ASP A 10 -3.15 -23.27 -13.27
CA ASP A 10 -4.40 -22.91 -13.96
C ASP A 10 -4.60 -21.39 -13.96
N VAL A 11 -4.22 -20.73 -12.88
CA VAL A 11 -4.30 -19.27 -12.71
C VAL A 11 -3.06 -18.74 -12.03
N VAL A 12 -2.41 -17.74 -12.64
CA VAL A 12 -1.37 -16.92 -12.00
C VAL A 12 -1.92 -15.52 -11.71
N ILE A 13 -1.76 -15.07 -10.48
CA ILE A 13 -2.19 -13.75 -10.03
C ILE A 13 -0.95 -12.92 -9.66
N VAL A 14 -0.80 -11.76 -10.28
CA VAL A 14 0.29 -10.82 -10.03
C VAL A 14 -0.13 -9.77 -9.03
N GLY A 15 0.45 -9.81 -7.84
CA GLY A 15 0.20 -8.90 -6.73
C GLY A 15 -0.70 -9.50 -5.64
N ALA A 16 -0.15 -9.66 -4.45
CA ALA A 16 -0.84 -10.13 -3.25
C ALA A 16 -1.43 -8.97 -2.42
N GLY A 17 -1.95 -7.97 -3.11
CA GLY A 17 -2.81 -6.94 -2.53
C GLY A 17 -4.23 -7.46 -2.24
N PRO A 18 -5.12 -6.60 -1.70
CA PRO A 18 -6.50 -7.00 -1.39
C PRO A 18 -7.24 -7.65 -2.57
N ALA A 19 -7.03 -7.13 -3.79
CA ALA A 19 -7.68 -7.63 -4.99
C ALA A 19 -7.17 -9.03 -5.37
N GLY A 20 -5.84 -9.22 -5.39
CA GLY A 20 -5.25 -10.52 -5.76
C GLY A 20 -5.56 -11.61 -4.75
N LEU A 21 -5.45 -11.32 -3.45
CA LEU A 21 -5.79 -12.28 -2.40
C LEU A 21 -7.29 -12.63 -2.40
N ALA A 22 -8.17 -11.63 -2.59
CA ALA A 22 -9.60 -11.88 -2.68
C ALA A 22 -9.94 -12.74 -3.91
N CYS A 23 -9.31 -12.48 -5.05
CA CYS A 23 -9.46 -13.29 -6.25
C CYS A 23 -9.01 -14.73 -6.01
N ALA A 24 -7.81 -14.94 -5.44
CA ALA A 24 -7.28 -16.27 -5.17
C ALA A 24 -8.18 -17.08 -4.22
N ILE A 25 -8.57 -16.48 -3.09
CA ILE A 25 -9.48 -17.11 -2.12
C ILE A 25 -10.80 -17.48 -2.80
N ARG A 26 -11.39 -16.55 -3.57
CA ARG A 26 -12.67 -16.79 -4.22
C ARG A 26 -12.61 -17.88 -5.29
N LEU A 27 -11.53 -17.95 -6.06
CA LEU A 27 -11.31 -19.02 -7.05
C LEU A 27 -11.31 -20.38 -6.36
N LYS A 28 -10.57 -20.53 -5.28
CA LYS A 28 -10.50 -21.78 -4.52
C LYS A 28 -11.81 -22.13 -3.82
N GLN A 29 -12.62 -21.15 -3.41
CA GLN A 29 -13.98 -21.38 -2.89
C GLN A 29 -14.95 -21.87 -3.96
N LEU A 30 -14.75 -21.48 -5.22
CA LEU A 30 -15.59 -21.90 -6.35
C LEU A 30 -15.16 -23.25 -6.91
N SER A 31 -13.87 -23.57 -6.87
CA SER A 31 -13.30 -24.83 -7.33
C SER A 31 -12.00 -25.12 -6.59
N ASP A 32 -12.01 -26.17 -5.76
CA ASP A 32 -10.86 -26.63 -4.99
C ASP A 32 -9.81 -27.36 -5.85
N ASP A 33 -10.20 -27.82 -7.04
CA ASP A 33 -9.30 -28.50 -8.00
C ASP A 33 -8.34 -27.54 -8.72
N LEU A 34 -8.63 -26.22 -8.77
CA LEU A 34 -7.79 -25.25 -9.45
C LEU A 34 -6.42 -25.09 -8.78
N ASN A 35 -5.35 -25.17 -9.57
CA ASN A 35 -4.00 -24.79 -9.13
C ASN A 35 -3.83 -23.27 -9.32
N VAL A 36 -3.81 -22.55 -8.20
CA VAL A 36 -3.73 -21.08 -8.19
C VAL A 36 -2.47 -20.64 -7.50
N CYS A 37 -1.68 -19.78 -8.14
CA CYS A 37 -0.57 -19.11 -7.48
C CYS A 37 -0.73 -17.59 -7.49
N VAL A 38 -0.18 -16.96 -6.45
CA VAL A 38 -0.08 -15.50 -6.32
C VAL A 38 1.38 -15.12 -6.16
N ILE A 39 1.89 -14.27 -7.02
CA ILE A 39 3.24 -13.73 -6.91
C ILE A 39 3.22 -12.31 -6.36
N GLU A 40 4.15 -11.99 -5.49
CA GLU A 40 4.27 -10.69 -4.85
C GLU A 40 5.74 -10.25 -4.83
N LYS A 41 5.99 -9.00 -5.26
CA LYS A 41 7.34 -8.43 -5.28
C LYS A 41 7.91 -8.10 -3.90
N ALA A 42 7.05 -7.82 -2.92
CA ALA A 42 7.47 -7.60 -1.55
C ALA A 42 7.95 -8.92 -0.91
N ALA A 43 8.95 -8.86 -0.06
CA ALA A 43 9.46 -10.02 0.68
C ALA A 43 8.42 -10.62 1.65
N GLU A 44 7.42 -9.82 2.04
CA GLU A 44 6.31 -10.23 2.90
C GLU A 44 4.99 -9.72 2.32
N ILE A 45 3.93 -10.50 2.41
CA ILE A 45 2.60 -10.09 1.96
C ILE A 45 2.12 -8.87 2.77
N GLY A 46 1.73 -7.81 2.06
CA GLY A 46 1.34 -6.54 2.67
C GLY A 46 2.50 -5.58 2.96
N GLY A 47 3.77 -6.01 2.80
CA GLY A 47 4.96 -5.21 3.13
C GLY A 47 5.09 -3.89 2.35
N HIS A 48 4.58 -3.82 1.12
CA HIS A 48 4.57 -2.60 0.30
C HIS A 48 3.25 -1.82 0.37
N ILE A 49 2.31 -2.23 1.24
CA ILE A 49 1.00 -1.60 1.36
C ILE A 49 0.99 -0.61 2.52
N LEU A 50 0.76 0.66 2.20
CA LEU A 50 0.65 1.71 3.21
C LEU A 50 -0.61 1.54 4.05
N SER A 51 -0.44 1.53 5.37
CA SER A 51 -1.50 1.28 6.35
C SER A 51 -2.48 2.45 6.52
N GLY A 52 -3.63 2.16 7.15
CA GLY A 52 -4.69 3.11 7.46
C GLY A 52 -5.65 3.32 6.28
N ALA A 53 -6.71 2.56 6.26
CA ALA A 53 -7.82 2.69 5.32
C ALA A 53 -9.16 2.54 6.08
N VAL A 54 -10.22 3.06 5.50
CA VAL A 54 -11.59 2.72 5.90
C VAL A 54 -12.13 1.74 4.87
N ILE A 55 -12.67 0.63 5.32
CA ILE A 55 -13.27 -0.39 4.47
C ILE A 55 -14.74 -0.58 4.77
N GLU A 56 -15.52 -0.85 3.75
CA GLU A 56 -16.86 -1.39 3.85
C GLU A 56 -16.77 -2.90 4.12
N PRO A 57 -17.53 -3.46 5.07
CA PRO A 57 -17.39 -4.85 5.47
C PRO A 57 -17.95 -5.85 4.46
N GLU A 58 -18.88 -5.46 3.59
CA GLU A 58 -19.60 -6.33 2.68
C GLU A 58 -18.69 -7.28 1.86
N PRO A 59 -17.56 -6.83 1.26
CA PRO A 59 -16.69 -7.75 0.54
C PRO A 59 -16.03 -8.79 1.46
N LEU A 60 -15.69 -8.43 2.71
CA LEU A 60 -15.15 -9.39 3.67
C LEU A 60 -16.22 -10.35 4.17
N ASP A 61 -17.47 -9.88 4.35
CA ASP A 61 -18.61 -10.71 4.72
C ASP A 61 -18.89 -11.80 3.66
N ALA A 62 -18.69 -11.44 2.39
CA ALA A 62 -18.88 -12.37 1.27
C ALA A 62 -17.69 -13.32 1.04
N LEU A 63 -16.49 -12.94 1.52
CA LEU A 63 -15.27 -13.68 1.25
C LEU A 63 -14.86 -14.61 2.39
N ILE A 64 -15.00 -14.18 3.65
CA ILE A 64 -14.50 -14.89 4.84
C ILE A 64 -15.63 -14.99 5.86
N ASP A 65 -16.23 -16.16 5.96
CA ASP A 65 -17.23 -16.44 6.98
C ASP A 65 -16.66 -16.24 8.40
N GLY A 66 -17.41 -15.57 9.26
CA GLY A 66 -17.05 -15.37 10.66
C GLY A 66 -15.81 -14.47 10.89
N TRP A 67 -15.36 -13.70 9.91
CA TRP A 67 -14.16 -12.86 10.03
C TRP A 67 -14.18 -11.90 11.23
N ARG A 68 -15.36 -11.56 11.75
CA ARG A 68 -15.49 -10.69 12.92
C ARG A 68 -15.11 -11.37 14.23
N ASP A 69 -15.09 -12.71 14.27
CA ASP A 69 -14.67 -13.49 15.44
C ASP A 69 -13.12 -13.61 15.48
N ASP A 70 -12.46 -13.53 14.31
CA ASP A 70 -11.01 -13.48 14.14
C ASP A 70 -10.67 -12.33 13.17
N PRO A 71 -10.82 -11.06 13.59
CA PRO A 71 -10.65 -9.92 12.71
C PRO A 71 -9.18 -9.68 12.33
N PRO A 72 -8.91 -8.99 11.20
CA PRO A 72 -7.57 -8.54 10.87
C PRO A 72 -6.94 -7.74 12.02
N PRO A 73 -5.61 -7.82 12.20
CA PRO A 73 -4.93 -6.94 13.15
C PRO A 73 -5.23 -5.46 12.83
N ILE A 74 -5.51 -4.68 13.86
CA ILE A 74 -5.90 -3.26 13.70
C ILE A 74 -7.16 -3.15 12.79
N CYS A 75 -8.28 -3.63 13.31
CA CYS A 75 -9.59 -3.51 12.69
C CYS A 75 -10.54 -2.87 13.71
N VAL A 76 -10.84 -1.59 13.54
CA VAL A 76 -11.61 -0.79 14.51
C VAL A 76 -12.91 -0.33 13.89
N PRO A 77 -14.06 -0.59 14.50
CA PRO A 77 -15.34 -0.06 14.01
C PRO A 77 -15.31 1.46 13.88
N ALA A 78 -15.76 1.98 12.75
CA ALA A 78 -15.94 3.42 12.55
C ALA A 78 -17.05 3.94 13.46
N GLY A 79 -16.68 4.82 14.39
CA GLY A 79 -17.62 5.31 15.41
C GLY A 79 -18.17 6.71 15.12
N LYS A 80 -17.34 7.61 14.58
CA LYS A 80 -17.69 9.03 14.45
C LYS A 80 -16.99 9.66 13.26
N ASP A 81 -17.77 10.33 12.42
CA ASP A 81 -17.27 11.10 11.30
C ASP A 81 -17.22 12.60 11.62
N GLN A 82 -16.14 13.23 11.21
CA GLN A 82 -16.00 14.68 11.21
C GLN A 82 -15.51 15.15 9.85
N PHE A 83 -16.25 16.10 9.26
CA PHE A 83 -15.81 16.79 8.05
C PHE A 83 -15.49 18.24 8.41
N LEU A 84 -14.26 18.66 8.20
CA LEU A 84 -13.73 19.93 8.69
C LEU A 84 -13.21 20.78 7.53
N HIS A 85 -13.57 22.06 7.53
CA HIS A 85 -12.88 23.07 6.73
C HIS A 85 -11.80 23.74 7.55
N LEU A 86 -10.58 23.73 7.07
CA LEU A 86 -9.43 24.37 7.70
C LEU A 86 -9.14 25.72 7.05
N SER A 87 -8.91 26.72 7.87
CA SER A 87 -8.19 27.93 7.52
C SER A 87 -6.77 27.84 8.10
N LYS A 88 -5.91 28.81 7.85
CA LYS A 88 -4.51 28.76 8.32
C LYS A 88 -4.37 28.51 9.83
N THR A 89 -5.31 28.96 10.64
CA THR A 89 -5.22 28.88 12.12
C THR A 89 -6.49 28.32 12.77
N GLY A 90 -7.55 28.10 12.02
CA GLY A 90 -8.84 27.70 12.57
C GLY A 90 -9.45 26.51 11.84
N LYS A 91 -10.45 25.91 12.51
CA LYS A 91 -11.25 24.81 11.95
C LYS A 91 -12.74 25.10 12.08
N ARG A 92 -13.52 24.72 11.09
CA ARG A 92 -14.97 24.78 11.10
C ARG A 92 -15.54 23.42 10.73
N LYS A 93 -16.44 22.89 11.55
CA LYS A 93 -17.15 21.64 11.23
C LYS A 93 -18.19 21.93 10.14
N LEU A 94 -18.18 21.08 9.12
CA LEU A 94 -19.16 21.05 8.05
C LEU A 94 -20.04 19.80 8.17
N PRO A 95 -21.22 19.75 7.54
CA PRO A 95 -21.98 18.52 7.40
C PRO A 95 -21.16 17.48 6.67
N THR A 96 -21.10 16.26 7.20
CA THR A 96 -20.41 15.14 6.53
C THR A 96 -21.18 14.75 5.27
N PRO A 97 -20.55 14.78 4.08
CA PRO A 97 -21.19 14.32 2.85
C PRO A 97 -21.68 12.87 2.97
N PRO A 98 -22.84 12.53 2.37
CA PRO A 98 -23.40 11.18 2.50
C PRO A 98 -22.41 10.05 2.17
N GLN A 99 -21.60 10.23 1.13
CA GLN A 99 -20.59 9.26 0.67
C GLN A 99 -19.36 9.16 1.58
N GLN A 100 -19.23 10.04 2.56
CA GLN A 100 -18.16 10.02 3.57
C GLN A 100 -18.65 9.60 4.95
N LYS A 101 -19.90 9.13 5.05
CA LYS A 101 -20.44 8.55 6.29
C LYS A 101 -19.97 7.12 6.41
N ASN A 102 -19.30 6.82 7.50
CA ASN A 102 -18.63 5.53 7.71
C ASN A 102 -19.32 4.64 8.76
N HIS A 103 -20.55 4.94 9.10
CA HIS A 103 -21.30 4.09 10.04
C HIS A 103 -21.42 2.66 9.50
N GLY A 104 -20.96 1.68 10.29
CA GLY A 104 -20.88 0.27 9.89
C GLY A 104 -19.59 -0.15 9.20
N ASN A 105 -18.73 0.80 8.82
CA ASN A 105 -17.41 0.55 8.23
C ASN A 105 -16.35 0.29 9.31
N PHE A 106 -15.15 -0.08 8.88
CA PHE A 106 -14.01 -0.35 9.76
C PHE A 106 -12.77 0.40 9.31
N ILE A 107 -12.03 0.94 10.28
CA ILE A 107 -10.68 1.46 10.05
C ILE A 107 -9.73 0.27 10.19
N VAL A 108 -8.89 0.03 9.17
CA VAL A 108 -7.98 -1.11 9.14
C VAL A 108 -6.56 -0.69 8.78
N SER A 109 -5.60 -1.50 9.19
CA SER A 109 -4.27 -1.53 8.57
C SER A 109 -4.34 -2.42 7.35
N LEU A 110 -4.30 -1.84 6.15
CA LEU A 110 -4.48 -2.59 4.91
C LEU A 110 -3.36 -3.61 4.67
N GLY A 111 -2.10 -3.25 5.00
CA GLY A 111 -0.98 -4.20 4.94
C GLY A 111 -1.16 -5.38 5.89
N ALA A 112 -1.56 -5.12 7.15
CA ALA A 112 -1.83 -6.17 8.13
C ALA A 112 -3.04 -7.04 7.72
N MET A 113 -4.05 -6.46 7.07
CA MET A 113 -5.18 -7.20 6.53
C MET A 113 -4.75 -8.16 5.41
N CYS A 114 -3.86 -7.74 4.51
CA CYS A 114 -3.30 -8.64 3.50
C CYS A 114 -2.49 -9.77 4.13
N GLY A 115 -1.65 -9.47 5.13
CA GLY A 115 -0.93 -10.50 5.89
C GLY A 115 -1.87 -11.47 6.65
N TRP A 116 -3.05 -11.02 7.06
CA TRP A 116 -4.07 -11.86 7.69
C TRP A 116 -4.86 -12.70 6.66
N LEU A 117 -5.06 -12.19 5.42
CA LEU A 117 -5.69 -12.94 4.33
C LEU A 117 -4.77 -14.03 3.77
N ALA A 118 -3.46 -13.81 3.76
CA ALA A 118 -2.49 -14.74 3.17
C ALA A 118 -2.61 -16.17 3.71
N PRO A 119 -2.54 -16.44 5.02
CA PRO A 119 -2.68 -17.81 5.54
C PRO A 119 -4.06 -18.42 5.27
N LYS A 120 -5.09 -17.61 5.07
CA LYS A 120 -6.43 -18.09 4.70
C LYS A 120 -6.47 -18.55 3.23
N ALA A 121 -5.72 -17.87 2.35
CA ALA A 121 -5.53 -18.31 0.97
C ALA A 121 -4.71 -19.61 0.90
N GLU A 122 -3.61 -19.69 1.65
CA GLU A 122 -2.77 -20.91 1.75
C GLU A 122 -3.56 -22.11 2.30
N ALA A 123 -4.42 -21.89 3.30
CA ALA A 123 -5.27 -22.94 3.86
C ALA A 123 -6.28 -23.52 2.85
N LEU A 124 -6.61 -22.76 1.79
CA LEU A 124 -7.43 -23.22 0.66
C LEU A 124 -6.59 -23.85 -0.46
N GLY A 125 -5.27 -23.94 -0.31
CA GLY A 125 -4.37 -24.51 -1.32
C GLY A 125 -3.95 -23.50 -2.41
N VAL A 126 -3.85 -22.22 -2.08
CA VAL A 126 -3.20 -21.21 -2.94
C VAL A 126 -1.71 -21.19 -2.66
N ASP A 127 -0.89 -21.26 -3.70
CA ASP A 127 0.56 -21.07 -3.57
C ASP A 127 0.90 -19.57 -3.57
N LEU A 128 1.49 -19.08 -2.48
CA LEU A 128 1.93 -17.70 -2.34
C LEU A 128 3.45 -17.60 -2.50
N PHE A 129 3.90 -16.73 -3.42
CA PHE A 129 5.32 -16.49 -3.69
C PHE A 129 5.72 -15.05 -3.38
N PRO A 130 5.93 -14.70 -2.08
CA PRO A 130 6.51 -13.41 -1.72
C PRO A 130 7.99 -13.33 -2.17
N GLY A 131 8.44 -12.14 -2.56
CA GLY A 131 9.78 -11.92 -3.11
C GLY A 131 9.90 -12.18 -4.61
N PHE A 132 8.85 -12.67 -5.27
CA PHE A 132 8.83 -12.96 -6.70
C PHE A 132 8.26 -11.78 -7.49
N ALA A 133 9.13 -11.03 -8.15
CA ALA A 133 8.73 -9.88 -8.96
C ALA A 133 8.53 -10.30 -10.41
N ALA A 134 7.29 -10.21 -10.91
CA ALA A 134 7.04 -10.37 -12.34
C ALA A 134 7.71 -9.25 -13.13
N ALA A 135 8.60 -9.60 -14.05
CA ALA A 135 9.33 -8.65 -14.89
C ALA A 135 8.62 -8.40 -16.22
N ASP A 136 8.00 -9.42 -16.80
CA ASP A 136 7.30 -9.33 -18.06
C ASP A 136 6.13 -10.34 -18.15
N LEU A 137 5.29 -10.14 -19.18
CA LEU A 137 4.30 -11.13 -19.60
C LEU A 137 4.96 -12.14 -20.54
N SER A 138 4.63 -13.42 -20.37
CA SER A 138 4.98 -14.48 -21.32
C SER A 138 3.89 -14.60 -22.36
N TYR A 139 4.24 -14.83 -23.62
CA TYR A 139 3.33 -14.93 -24.76
C TYR A 139 3.55 -16.23 -25.51
N ASN A 140 2.46 -16.83 -25.98
CA ASN A 140 2.51 -17.99 -26.86
C ASN A 140 2.78 -17.59 -28.32
N ASP A 141 2.88 -18.58 -29.21
CA ASP A 141 3.11 -18.37 -30.65
C ASP A 141 2.01 -17.58 -31.37
N LYS A 142 0.83 -17.46 -30.75
CA LYS A 142 -0.30 -16.67 -31.26
C LYS A 142 -0.35 -15.25 -30.71
N ASP A 143 0.68 -14.84 -29.95
CA ASP A 143 0.77 -13.54 -29.29
C ASP A 143 -0.30 -13.33 -28.20
N GLU A 144 -0.79 -14.42 -27.60
CA GLU A 144 -1.69 -14.42 -26.46
C GLU A 144 -0.88 -14.56 -25.16
N VAL A 145 -1.33 -13.92 -24.08
CA VAL A 145 -0.69 -14.07 -22.75
C VAL A 145 -0.85 -15.51 -22.30
N GLN A 146 0.27 -16.17 -21.99
CA GLN A 146 0.31 -17.51 -21.44
C GLN A 146 0.87 -17.59 -20.03
N GLY A 147 1.20 -16.43 -19.42
CA GLY A 147 1.77 -16.39 -18.09
C GLY A 147 2.66 -15.17 -17.86
N VAL A 148 3.62 -15.33 -16.95
CA VAL A 148 4.54 -14.27 -16.53
C VAL A 148 5.98 -14.76 -16.44
N ILE A 149 6.90 -13.83 -16.63
CA ILE A 149 8.35 -14.04 -16.46
C ILE A 149 8.77 -13.38 -15.14
N ILE A 150 9.33 -14.16 -14.24
CA ILE A 150 9.93 -13.66 -13.00
C ILE A 150 11.31 -13.07 -13.32
N GLY A 151 11.59 -11.92 -12.75
CA GLY A 151 12.86 -11.23 -12.97
C GLY A 151 14.06 -11.99 -12.41
N ASP A 152 15.19 -11.89 -13.11
CA ASP A 152 16.45 -12.42 -12.63
C ASP A 152 16.89 -11.70 -11.35
N MET A 153 17.43 -12.43 -10.40
CA MET A 153 17.99 -11.89 -9.16
C MET A 153 19.51 -11.83 -9.23
N GLY A 154 20.11 -11.00 -8.37
CA GLY A 154 21.57 -10.89 -8.32
C GLY A 154 22.20 -10.25 -9.57
N VAL A 155 21.51 -9.32 -10.22
CA VAL A 155 22.05 -8.45 -11.28
C VAL A 155 22.39 -7.06 -10.73
N ASP A 156 23.37 -6.38 -11.30
CA ASP A 156 23.68 -4.98 -10.99
C ASP A 156 22.78 -4.00 -11.78
N ALA A 157 22.96 -2.70 -11.55
CA ALA A 157 22.21 -1.66 -12.23
C ALA A 157 22.44 -1.61 -13.76
N GLN A 158 23.51 -2.24 -14.26
CA GLN A 158 23.86 -2.38 -15.67
C GLN A 158 23.40 -3.71 -16.26
N GLY A 159 22.73 -4.57 -15.44
CA GLY A 159 22.26 -5.89 -15.86
C GLY A 159 23.33 -6.98 -15.86
N LYS A 160 24.50 -6.73 -15.26
CA LYS A 160 25.57 -7.73 -15.15
C LYS A 160 25.32 -8.66 -13.97
N GLU A 161 25.51 -9.94 -14.20
CA GLU A 161 25.39 -10.98 -13.18
C GLU A 161 26.44 -10.81 -12.07
N LYS A 162 26.00 -10.94 -10.83
CA LYS A 162 26.81 -11.01 -9.60
C LYS A 162 27.00 -12.46 -9.19
N ASP A 163 27.84 -12.71 -8.19
CA ASP A 163 28.04 -14.06 -7.61
C ASP A 163 26.75 -14.66 -7.03
N THR A 164 25.76 -13.81 -6.76
CA THR A 164 24.43 -14.19 -6.25
C THR A 164 23.37 -14.27 -7.36
N TYR A 165 23.79 -14.36 -8.62
CA TYR A 165 22.87 -14.46 -9.74
C TYR A 165 22.01 -15.72 -9.66
N VAL A 166 20.72 -15.54 -9.83
CA VAL A 166 19.73 -16.60 -10.00
C VAL A 166 18.83 -16.21 -11.16
N GLN A 167 18.79 -17.05 -12.18
CA GLN A 167 17.88 -16.85 -13.31
C GLN A 167 16.43 -16.95 -12.81
N GLY A 168 15.58 -16.01 -13.23
CA GLY A 168 14.16 -16.06 -12.97
C GLY A 168 13.49 -17.20 -13.75
N ILE A 169 12.35 -17.66 -13.26
CA ILE A 169 11.53 -18.70 -13.86
C ILE A 169 10.43 -18.10 -14.73
N GLU A 170 9.77 -18.93 -15.54
CA GLU A 170 8.48 -18.61 -16.14
C GLU A 170 7.36 -19.32 -15.38
N ILE A 171 6.23 -18.64 -15.21
CA ILE A 171 5.01 -19.26 -14.70
C ILE A 171 4.00 -19.23 -15.83
N HIS A 172 3.65 -20.39 -16.33
CA HIS A 172 2.64 -20.53 -17.38
C HIS A 172 1.28 -20.83 -16.77
N ALA A 173 0.26 -20.17 -17.27
CA ALA A 173 -1.13 -20.38 -16.87
C ALA A 173 -2.09 -19.95 -18.00
N PRO A 174 -3.16 -20.69 -18.26
CA PRO A 174 -4.23 -20.28 -19.18
C PRO A 174 -4.83 -18.91 -18.82
N VAL A 175 -4.81 -18.55 -17.53
CA VAL A 175 -5.35 -17.27 -17.05
C VAL A 175 -4.30 -16.53 -16.22
N THR A 176 -4.00 -15.29 -16.62
CA THR A 176 -3.14 -14.36 -15.88
C THR A 176 -3.96 -13.20 -15.37
N VAL A 177 -3.98 -13.00 -14.05
CA VAL A 177 -4.69 -11.89 -13.39
C VAL A 177 -3.71 -10.83 -12.93
N LEU A 178 -3.88 -9.58 -13.37
CA LEU A 178 -3.01 -8.46 -13.03
C LEU A 178 -3.60 -7.63 -11.88
N GLY A 179 -3.17 -7.90 -10.66
CA GLY A 179 -3.56 -7.22 -9.43
C GLY A 179 -2.51 -6.24 -8.90
N GLU A 180 -1.77 -5.56 -9.76
CA GLU A 180 -0.58 -4.76 -9.47
C GLU A 180 -0.85 -3.36 -8.88
N GLY A 181 -2.10 -3.00 -8.61
CA GLY A 181 -2.49 -1.67 -8.15
C GLY A 181 -2.57 -0.63 -9.28
N CYS A 182 -2.68 0.66 -8.91
CA CYS A 182 -3.03 1.74 -9.83
C CYS A 182 -2.01 2.01 -10.95
N ARG A 183 -0.77 1.55 -10.83
CA ARG A 183 0.30 1.81 -11.81
C ARG A 183 1.17 0.58 -12.07
N GLY A 184 0.56 -0.59 -12.16
CA GLY A 184 1.23 -1.83 -12.52
C GLY A 184 1.99 -1.72 -13.83
N HIS A 185 3.22 -2.23 -13.89
CA HIS A 185 4.02 -2.11 -15.11
C HIS A 185 3.60 -3.14 -16.18
N LEU A 186 3.18 -4.35 -15.78
CA LEU A 186 2.62 -5.33 -16.71
C LEU A 186 1.25 -4.89 -17.22
N SER A 187 0.41 -4.37 -16.32
CA SER A 187 -0.88 -3.80 -16.69
C SER A 187 -0.75 -2.72 -17.75
N LYS A 188 0.23 -1.79 -17.62
CA LYS A 188 0.50 -0.76 -18.63
C LYS A 188 0.93 -1.35 -19.97
N ARG A 189 1.75 -2.42 -19.95
CA ARG A 189 2.16 -3.12 -21.19
C ARG A 189 0.98 -3.78 -21.87
N ALA A 190 0.14 -4.49 -21.10
CA ALA A 190 -1.07 -5.13 -21.60
C ALA A 190 -2.06 -4.10 -22.19
N ILE A 191 -2.34 -3.01 -21.44
CA ILE A 191 -3.21 -1.92 -21.91
C ILE A 191 -2.72 -1.36 -23.24
N LYS A 192 -1.42 -1.05 -23.34
CA LYS A 192 -0.82 -0.52 -24.57
C LYS A 192 -0.87 -1.52 -25.72
N LYS A 193 -0.52 -2.78 -25.46
CA LYS A 193 -0.46 -3.85 -26.50
C LYS A 193 -1.84 -4.12 -27.08
N TYR A 194 -2.84 -4.28 -26.22
CA TYR A 194 -4.20 -4.66 -26.61
C TYR A 194 -5.13 -3.45 -26.78
N LYS A 195 -4.61 -2.21 -26.60
CA LYS A 195 -5.37 -0.94 -26.72
C LYS A 195 -6.63 -0.95 -25.85
N LEU A 196 -6.49 -1.41 -24.59
CA LEU A 196 -7.63 -1.60 -23.68
C LEU A 196 -8.23 -0.27 -23.20
N ASP A 197 -7.55 0.83 -23.41
CA ASP A 197 -7.95 2.21 -23.05
C ASP A 197 -8.45 3.03 -24.26
N ALA A 198 -8.64 2.40 -25.43
CA ALA A 198 -8.97 3.13 -26.67
C ALA A 198 -10.26 3.95 -26.58
N ASP A 199 -11.25 3.45 -25.82
CA ASP A 199 -12.56 4.07 -25.64
C ASP A 199 -12.74 4.67 -24.22
N SER A 200 -11.63 4.85 -23.47
CA SER A 200 -11.66 5.36 -22.09
C SER A 200 -11.24 6.82 -22.03
N ASP A 201 -11.86 7.57 -21.14
CA ASP A 201 -11.38 8.92 -20.78
C ASP A 201 -9.99 8.85 -20.13
N PRO A 202 -9.16 9.90 -20.29
CA PRO A 202 -7.87 9.97 -19.62
C PRO A 202 -8.02 9.82 -18.10
N GLN A 203 -7.22 8.94 -17.52
CA GLN A 203 -7.22 8.69 -16.08
C GLN A 203 -6.65 9.90 -15.33
N THR A 204 -7.36 10.37 -14.31
CA THR A 204 -6.85 11.36 -13.37
C THR A 204 -6.13 10.67 -12.20
N TYR A 205 -5.06 11.28 -11.72
CA TYR A 205 -4.26 10.72 -10.63
C TYR A 205 -4.18 11.71 -9.46
N GLY A 206 -4.21 11.17 -8.26
CA GLY A 206 -3.83 11.89 -7.05
C GLY A 206 -2.56 11.31 -6.46
N ILE A 207 -1.80 12.15 -5.78
CA ILE A 207 -0.72 11.71 -4.90
C ILE A 207 -1.19 11.75 -3.46
N GLY A 208 -0.95 10.66 -2.73
CA GLY A 208 -1.22 10.57 -1.31
C GLY A 208 0.06 10.34 -0.51
N MET A 209 0.20 11.08 0.57
CA MET A 209 1.23 10.86 1.59
C MET A 209 0.54 10.45 2.87
N LYS A 210 1.14 9.50 3.58
CA LYS A 210 0.55 8.97 4.80
C LYS A 210 1.64 8.67 5.82
N GLU A 211 1.35 8.97 7.07
CA GLU A 211 2.20 8.65 8.21
C GLU A 211 1.39 7.93 9.27
N LEU A 212 2.02 7.00 9.96
CA LEU A 212 1.46 6.37 11.14
C LEU A 212 2.16 6.97 12.37
N TRP A 213 1.36 7.53 13.26
CA TRP A 213 1.84 8.16 14.50
C TRP A 213 1.40 7.36 15.70
N ARG A 214 2.30 7.20 16.65
CA ARG A 214 2.01 6.71 17.99
C ARG A 214 1.95 7.90 18.95
N LEU A 215 0.87 8.02 19.69
CA LEU A 215 0.55 9.15 20.53
C LEU A 215 0.54 8.75 22.01
N PRO A 216 0.73 9.71 22.93
CA PRO A 216 0.55 9.49 24.35
C PRO A 216 -0.87 8.95 24.64
N GLU A 217 -0.98 8.19 25.74
CA GLU A 217 -2.24 7.63 26.20
C GLU A 217 -3.32 8.71 26.38
N GLY A 218 -4.56 8.40 25.98
CA GLY A 218 -5.71 9.31 26.07
C GLY A 218 -5.84 10.33 24.93
N ARG A 219 -4.89 10.37 23.98
CA ARG A 219 -4.97 11.27 22.82
C ARG A 219 -5.76 10.68 21.65
N VAL A 220 -5.90 9.38 21.59
CA VAL A 220 -6.59 8.69 20.51
C VAL A 220 -8.04 8.41 20.94
N GLU A 221 -9.00 8.68 20.04
CA GLU A 221 -10.42 8.29 20.15
C GLU A 221 -10.67 7.17 19.12
N PRO A 222 -10.50 5.88 19.45
CA PRO A 222 -10.61 4.81 18.48
C PRO A 222 -11.93 4.86 17.70
N GLY A 223 -11.84 4.72 16.37
CA GLY A 223 -13.00 4.81 15.49
C GLY A 223 -13.34 6.23 15.03
N LEU A 224 -12.69 7.28 15.53
CA LEU A 224 -12.87 8.64 15.01
C LEU A 224 -12.20 8.77 13.63
N ILE A 225 -13.00 9.23 12.67
CA ILE A 225 -12.58 9.54 11.30
C ILE A 225 -12.73 11.03 11.08
N GLN A 226 -11.66 11.70 10.72
CA GLN A 226 -11.66 13.12 10.39
C GLN A 226 -11.19 13.30 8.95
N HIS A 227 -12.01 13.94 8.12
CA HIS A 227 -11.63 14.41 6.80
C HIS A 227 -11.57 15.94 6.81
N THR A 228 -10.59 16.50 6.12
CA THR A 228 -10.44 17.96 6.06
C THR A 228 -10.32 18.44 4.62
N VAL A 229 -10.78 19.67 4.38
CA VAL A 229 -10.60 20.43 3.14
C VAL A 229 -10.15 21.84 3.45
N GLY A 230 -9.67 22.56 2.44
CA GLY A 230 -9.15 23.92 2.56
C GLY A 230 -7.65 23.92 2.90
N TRP A 231 -7.22 24.80 3.79
CA TRP A 231 -5.79 24.96 4.11
C TRP A 231 -5.10 23.63 4.43
N PRO A 232 -3.89 23.35 3.92
CA PRO A 232 -2.99 24.23 3.18
C PRO A 232 -3.19 24.21 1.64
N LEU A 233 -4.18 23.47 1.12
CA LEU A 233 -4.47 23.46 -0.30
C LEU A 233 -5.14 24.76 -0.73
N PRO A 234 -4.68 25.43 -1.79
CA PRO A 234 -5.43 26.47 -2.45
C PRO A 234 -6.70 25.92 -3.12
N SER A 235 -7.67 26.78 -3.41
CA SER A 235 -8.97 26.36 -3.94
C SER A 235 -8.92 25.67 -5.30
N GLU A 236 -7.85 25.93 -6.05
CA GLU A 236 -7.60 25.40 -7.40
C GLU A 236 -7.07 23.96 -7.39
N ILE A 237 -6.60 23.48 -6.24
CA ILE A 237 -6.05 22.12 -6.11
C ILE A 237 -7.06 21.22 -5.41
N TYR A 238 -7.52 20.21 -6.16
CA TYR A 238 -8.38 19.17 -5.60
C TYR A 238 -7.61 18.35 -4.56
N GLY A 239 -8.24 18.12 -3.39
CA GLY A 239 -7.61 17.31 -2.36
C GLY A 239 -8.10 17.59 -0.96
N GLY A 240 -7.33 17.13 0.02
CA GLY A 240 -7.61 17.28 1.43
C GLY A 240 -6.76 16.38 2.28
N SER A 241 -7.08 16.31 3.57
CA SER A 241 -6.38 15.45 4.49
C SER A 241 -7.34 14.58 5.31
N PHE A 242 -6.78 13.56 5.92
CA PHE A 242 -7.53 12.70 6.81
C PHE A 242 -6.71 12.32 8.04
N VAL A 243 -7.43 12.05 9.13
CA VAL A 243 -6.88 11.48 10.35
C VAL A 243 -7.79 10.35 10.78
N TYR A 244 -7.24 9.14 10.84
CA TYR A 244 -7.94 7.94 11.28
C TYR A 244 -7.38 7.48 12.62
N HIS A 245 -8.22 7.46 13.64
CA HIS A 245 -7.88 6.97 14.95
C HIS A 245 -8.04 5.44 14.98
N LEU A 246 -6.90 4.73 14.94
CA LEU A 246 -6.86 3.28 14.76
C LEU A 246 -7.20 2.55 16.05
N ASP A 247 -6.29 2.56 17.01
CA ASP A 247 -6.44 1.86 18.29
C ASP A 247 -6.13 2.82 19.46
N LYS A 248 -5.73 2.28 20.60
CA LYS A 248 -5.56 3.08 21.82
C LYS A 248 -4.47 4.16 21.74
N ASP A 249 -3.48 4.01 20.87
CA ASP A 249 -2.29 4.88 20.82
C ASP A 249 -1.86 5.27 19.39
N ARG A 250 -2.56 4.82 18.32
CA ARG A 250 -2.14 5.08 16.95
C ARG A 250 -3.16 5.84 16.11
N VAL A 251 -2.64 6.77 15.33
CA VAL A 251 -3.41 7.47 14.29
C VAL A 251 -2.69 7.39 12.95
N ALA A 252 -3.46 7.21 11.87
CA ALA A 252 -2.98 7.40 10.52
C ALA A 252 -3.31 8.81 10.06
N VAL A 253 -2.29 9.55 9.67
CA VAL A 253 -2.41 10.93 9.15
C VAL A 253 -2.08 10.91 7.67
N GLY A 254 -2.99 11.38 6.83
CA GLY A 254 -2.79 11.39 5.41
C GLY A 254 -3.16 12.71 4.75
N PHE A 255 -2.56 12.95 3.60
CA PHE A 255 -2.78 14.13 2.77
C PHE A 255 -2.79 13.72 1.30
N VAL A 256 -3.78 14.18 0.56
CA VAL A 256 -3.97 13.80 -0.85
C VAL A 256 -4.21 15.07 -1.65
N CYS A 257 -3.57 15.17 -2.84
CA CYS A 257 -3.90 16.18 -3.83
C CYS A 257 -3.91 15.57 -5.25
N GLY A 258 -4.74 16.15 -6.12
CA GLY A 258 -4.74 15.83 -7.55
C GLY A 258 -3.40 16.20 -8.17
N LEU A 259 -2.97 15.45 -9.19
CA LEU A 259 -1.72 15.72 -9.93
C LEU A 259 -1.94 16.62 -11.14
N ASP A 260 -3.12 17.18 -11.28
CA ASP A 260 -3.53 18.12 -12.35
C ASP A 260 -3.36 19.59 -11.96
N TYR A 261 -2.72 19.89 -10.82
CA TYR A 261 -2.43 21.26 -10.41
C TYR A 261 -1.50 21.97 -11.41
N GLN A 262 -1.75 23.27 -11.59
CA GLN A 262 -1.08 24.08 -12.62
C GLN A 262 0.16 24.83 -12.08
N ASP A 263 0.27 24.97 -10.76
CA ASP A 263 1.37 25.68 -10.11
C ASP A 263 2.62 24.78 -10.02
N PRO A 264 3.70 25.08 -10.77
CA PRO A 264 4.92 24.28 -10.74
C PRO A 264 5.71 24.42 -9.43
N GLU A 265 5.42 25.45 -8.62
CA GLU A 265 6.06 25.65 -7.31
C GLU A 265 5.31 24.95 -6.18
N PHE A 266 4.11 24.44 -6.45
CA PHE A 266 3.35 23.69 -5.44
C PHE A 266 4.03 22.36 -5.12
N MET A 267 4.42 22.19 -3.86
CA MET A 267 5.09 20.98 -3.35
C MET A 267 4.13 20.20 -2.43
N PRO A 268 3.54 19.10 -2.90
CA PRO A 268 2.60 18.29 -2.10
C PRO A 268 3.12 17.89 -0.74
N PHE A 269 4.41 17.52 -0.64
CA PHE A 269 5.03 17.13 0.63
C PHE A 269 5.14 18.32 1.60
N GLU A 270 5.48 19.52 1.13
CA GLU A 270 5.53 20.70 1.97
C GLU A 270 4.13 21.09 2.47
N ALA A 271 3.11 20.98 1.60
CA ALA A 271 1.73 21.17 2.00
C ALA A 271 1.32 20.17 3.10
N PHE A 272 1.73 18.91 2.99
CA PHE A 272 1.51 17.93 4.06
C PHE A 272 2.23 18.30 5.36
N GLN A 273 3.47 18.82 5.30
CA GLN A 273 4.17 19.31 6.50
C GLN A 273 3.42 20.51 7.10
N GLN A 274 2.98 21.47 6.28
CA GLN A 274 2.17 22.58 6.76
C GLN A 274 0.89 22.10 7.45
N PHE A 275 0.18 21.13 6.89
CA PHE A 275 -0.99 20.52 7.52
C PHE A 275 -0.68 20.01 8.93
N LYS A 276 0.44 19.30 9.11
CA LYS A 276 0.85 18.80 10.44
C LYS A 276 1.16 19.91 11.44
N HIS A 277 1.55 21.10 10.96
CA HIS A 277 1.77 22.29 11.80
C HIS A 277 0.49 23.11 12.05
N HIS A 278 -0.65 22.72 11.49
CA HIS A 278 -1.93 23.35 11.84
C HIS A 278 -2.22 23.17 13.34
N PRO A 279 -2.78 24.19 14.05
CA PRO A 279 -3.03 24.08 15.50
C PRO A 279 -3.77 22.82 15.94
N MET A 280 -4.77 22.40 15.16
CA MET A 280 -5.50 21.14 15.41
C MET A 280 -4.61 19.90 15.39
N MET A 281 -3.68 19.85 14.44
CA MET A 281 -2.76 18.72 14.31
C MET A 281 -1.62 18.79 15.31
N HIS A 282 -1.11 19.99 15.59
CA HIS A 282 -0.12 20.20 16.63
C HIS A 282 -0.62 19.72 17.99
N GLU A 283 -1.86 20.10 18.35
CA GLU A 283 -2.51 19.64 19.58
C GLU A 283 -2.61 18.10 19.63
N LEU A 284 -3.00 17.46 18.53
CA LEU A 284 -3.13 16.00 18.46
C LEU A 284 -1.79 15.29 18.55
N LEU A 285 -0.79 15.76 17.78
CA LEU A 285 0.49 15.07 17.57
C LEU A 285 1.55 15.41 18.65
N GLU A 286 1.28 16.37 19.53
CA GLU A 286 2.19 16.77 20.59
C GLU A 286 2.59 15.59 21.49
N GLY A 287 3.90 15.39 21.67
CA GLY A 287 4.46 14.28 22.44
C GLY A 287 4.38 12.92 21.75
N GLY A 288 3.81 12.86 20.55
CA GLY A 288 3.81 11.68 19.70
C GLY A 288 5.08 11.54 18.87
N TYR A 289 5.25 10.37 18.27
CA TYR A 289 6.32 10.09 17.32
C TYR A 289 5.81 9.30 16.13
N GLN A 290 6.42 9.52 14.98
CA GLN A 290 6.13 8.74 13.79
C GLN A 290 6.60 7.31 13.99
N SER A 291 5.72 6.36 13.75
CA SER A 291 6.07 4.93 13.78
C SER A 291 6.91 4.60 12.55
N LEU A 292 8.17 4.24 12.80
CA LEU A 292 9.06 3.71 11.77
C LEU A 292 8.81 2.20 11.57
N PRO A 293 9.12 1.65 10.40
CA PRO A 293 9.12 0.21 10.21
C PRO A 293 10.09 -0.45 11.19
N LYS A 294 9.87 -1.74 11.49
CA LYS A 294 10.85 -2.52 12.24
C LYS A 294 12.15 -2.57 11.43
N VAL A 295 13.22 -2.04 11.99
CA VAL A 295 14.52 -1.91 11.32
C VAL A 295 15.48 -3.06 11.62
N GLU A 296 15.14 -3.87 12.64
CA GLU A 296 15.93 -5.01 13.10
C GLU A 296 15.30 -6.33 12.66
N MET A 297 16.13 -7.28 12.25
CA MET A 297 15.75 -8.64 11.91
C MET A 297 16.89 -9.59 12.30
N PRO A 298 16.68 -10.89 12.46
CA PRO A 298 17.76 -11.83 12.76
C PRO A 298 18.90 -11.72 11.75
N GLY A 299 20.09 -11.33 12.22
CA GLY A 299 21.30 -11.19 11.40
C GLY A 299 21.38 -9.98 10.49
N ALA A 300 20.41 -9.04 10.57
CA ALA A 300 20.42 -7.84 9.75
C ALA A 300 19.71 -6.65 10.40
N MET A 301 20.01 -5.45 9.91
CA MET A 301 19.38 -4.19 10.36
C MET A 301 19.26 -3.24 9.17
N LEU A 302 18.12 -2.51 9.09
CA LEU A 302 17.92 -1.45 8.12
C LEU A 302 18.45 -0.11 8.68
N ILE A 303 19.25 0.59 7.88
CA ILE A 303 19.79 1.91 8.23
C ILE A 303 19.55 2.90 7.09
N GLY A 304 19.63 4.19 7.38
CA GLY A 304 19.49 5.27 6.40
C GLY A 304 18.13 5.23 5.68
N ASP A 305 18.17 5.42 4.36
CA ASP A 305 16.98 5.49 3.51
C ASP A 305 16.23 4.14 3.40
N SER A 306 16.92 3.02 3.64
CA SER A 306 16.30 1.69 3.70
C SER A 306 15.31 1.57 4.86
N ALA A 307 15.48 2.36 5.92
CA ALA A 307 14.55 2.48 7.04
C ALA A 307 13.58 3.66 6.91
N GLY A 308 13.57 4.38 5.78
CA GLY A 308 12.73 5.55 5.55
C GLY A 308 13.15 6.78 6.38
N LEU A 309 14.41 6.89 6.78
CA LEU A 309 14.91 7.94 7.67
C LEU A 309 15.31 9.24 6.94
N LEU A 310 14.80 9.45 5.72
CA LEU A 310 15.08 10.65 4.95
C LEU A 310 14.40 11.88 5.55
N ASN A 311 15.18 12.91 5.87
CA ASN A 311 14.64 14.22 6.26
C ASN A 311 14.45 15.10 5.01
N VAL A 312 13.33 14.95 4.33
CA VAL A 312 13.02 15.66 3.09
C VAL A 312 12.94 17.19 3.25
N PRO A 313 12.39 17.78 4.35
CA PRO A 313 12.35 19.24 4.51
C PRO A 313 13.71 19.93 4.47
N LYS A 314 14.77 19.21 4.82
CA LYS A 314 16.14 19.74 4.78
C LYS A 314 16.91 19.35 3.51
N ILE A 315 16.32 18.54 2.63
CA ILE A 315 16.99 17.94 1.46
C ILE A 315 18.33 17.27 1.88
N LYS A 316 18.38 16.72 3.08
CA LYS A 316 19.59 16.18 3.72
C LYS A 316 19.26 14.86 4.42
N GLY A 317 19.24 13.76 3.66
CA GLY A 317 19.17 12.40 4.23
C GLY A 317 20.49 11.98 4.88
N THR A 318 21.62 12.49 4.39
CA THR A 318 22.97 12.02 4.73
C THR A 318 23.24 12.04 6.25
N HIS A 319 22.88 13.11 6.96
CA HIS A 319 23.13 13.19 8.41
C HIS A 319 22.28 12.21 9.23
N GLN A 320 21.07 11.92 8.80
CA GLN A 320 20.20 10.93 9.46
C GLN A 320 20.62 9.50 9.08
N ALA A 321 21.03 9.28 7.83
CA ALA A 321 21.60 8.02 7.40
C ALA A 321 22.88 7.71 8.20
N MET A 322 23.79 8.70 8.37
CA MET A 322 24.98 8.57 9.21
C MET A 322 24.64 8.29 10.66
N LYS A 323 23.69 9.04 11.25
CA LYS A 323 23.27 8.84 12.63
C LYS A 323 22.66 7.47 12.86
N SER A 324 21.83 6.98 11.93
CA SER A 324 21.27 5.62 12.01
C SER A 324 22.36 4.54 11.93
N GLY A 325 23.39 4.75 11.08
CA GLY A 325 24.54 3.87 11.01
C GLY A 325 25.36 3.87 12.29
N MET A 326 25.58 5.03 12.91
CA MET A 326 26.28 5.14 14.21
C MET A 326 25.50 4.45 15.32
N LEU A 327 24.17 4.69 15.42
CA LEU A 327 23.33 4.04 16.41
C LEU A 327 23.26 2.51 16.20
N ALA A 328 23.24 2.06 14.95
CA ALA A 328 23.34 0.63 14.64
C ALA A 328 24.66 0.03 15.16
N ALA A 329 25.78 0.72 14.92
CA ALA A 329 27.09 0.29 15.40
C ALA A 329 27.24 0.31 16.94
N GLU A 330 26.56 1.24 17.61
CA GLU A 330 26.52 1.31 19.08
C GLU A 330 25.64 0.20 19.71
N HIS A 331 24.72 -0.36 18.93
CA HIS A 331 23.82 -1.43 19.38
C HIS A 331 24.39 -2.84 19.13
N LEU A 332 25.26 -2.98 18.14
CA LEU A 332 25.95 -4.24 17.81
C LEU A 332 27.12 -4.52 18.76
#